data_70e90c34865187ced769f6576007e2af
#
_entry.id   70e90c34865187ced769f6576007e2af
#
_cell.length_a   1.000
_cell.length_b   1.000
_cell.length_c   1.000
_cell.angle_alpha   90.00
_cell.angle_beta   90.00
_cell.angle_gamma   90.00
#
_symmetry.space_group_name_H-M   'P 1'
#
loop_
_entity.id
_entity.type
_entity.pdbx_description
1 polymer ?
#
loop_
_entity_poly.entity_id
_entity_poly.type
_entity_poly.pdbx_seq_one_letter_code
_entity_poly.pdbx_strand_id
1 'polypeptide(L)'
;MRIGAHPSNLHLTLAQHWPGAFSALDARFVSYAEGRDTGRQLAEDQIDVGGTGSTPPILSQVAGLDVLYVAASAPRPANGGILVAKRSAINSVKDLAGKKIALLDGSFHTYLLARVLEDEGLSLKDVERVERAPVPSRDALIAGKVDAWVAMAPLLGQTIADGGARLLVPCGATIPNRSVFWTLGRRKLAPETIDAFVTELGRIGAEIAADPDRAAQILAGLKLGGVDVGTWRKAVKERDWSIVPADKTIIAEQQDEADTLFRHGDIPQRLELSAAMRSPSASAA
;
A
#
# COMPACT_ATOMS: atom_id res chain seq x y z
N MET A 1 -14.32 -18.63 -2.49
CA MET A 1 -13.38 -17.80 -1.69
C MET A 1 -13.84 -16.34 -1.70
N ARG A 2 -13.77 -15.62 -0.57
CA ARG A 2 -14.14 -14.21 -0.45
C ARG A 2 -12.87 -13.37 -0.49
N ILE A 3 -12.73 -12.50 -1.50
CA ILE A 3 -11.57 -11.65 -1.69
C ILE A 3 -11.93 -10.23 -1.31
N GLY A 4 -11.22 -9.68 -0.34
CA GLY A 4 -11.42 -8.30 0.08
C GLY A 4 -10.79 -7.31 -0.88
N ALA A 5 -11.53 -6.30 -1.35
CA ALA A 5 -11.04 -5.27 -2.24
C ALA A 5 -11.35 -3.88 -1.71
N HIS A 6 -10.36 -2.97 -1.77
CA HIS A 6 -10.52 -1.56 -1.44
C HIS A 6 -9.78 -0.68 -2.47
N PRO A 7 -10.21 0.57 -2.66
CA PRO A 7 -9.74 1.40 -3.79
C PRO A 7 -8.22 1.63 -3.86
N SER A 8 -7.51 1.58 -2.72
CA SER A 8 -6.06 1.82 -2.69
C SER A 8 -5.24 0.60 -3.12
N ASN A 9 -5.83 -0.62 -3.19
CA ASN A 9 -5.18 -1.80 -3.75
C ASN A 9 -5.58 -1.99 -5.21
N LEU A 10 -4.79 -1.42 -6.12
CA LEU A 10 -5.13 -1.43 -7.55
C LEU A 10 -5.17 -2.82 -8.17
N HIS A 11 -4.40 -3.82 -7.68
CA HIS A 11 -4.47 -5.20 -8.17
C HIS A 11 -5.86 -5.79 -7.94
N LEU A 12 -6.35 -5.74 -6.69
CA LEU A 12 -7.64 -6.31 -6.35
C LEU A 12 -8.80 -5.46 -6.87
N THR A 13 -8.63 -4.13 -6.93
CA THR A 13 -9.61 -3.24 -7.55
C THR A 13 -9.77 -3.54 -9.03
N LEU A 14 -8.69 -3.71 -9.79
CA LEU A 14 -8.75 -4.09 -11.20
C LEU A 14 -9.29 -5.52 -11.36
N ALA A 15 -8.81 -6.47 -10.56
CA ALA A 15 -9.27 -7.85 -10.60
C ALA A 15 -10.79 -7.96 -10.41
N GLN A 16 -11.38 -7.19 -9.51
CA GLN A 16 -12.83 -7.15 -9.28
C GLN A 16 -13.63 -6.79 -10.56
N HIS A 17 -13.03 -6.01 -11.45
CA HIS A 17 -13.66 -5.54 -12.68
C HIS A 17 -13.03 -6.17 -13.94
N TRP A 18 -12.12 -7.14 -13.78
CA TRP A 18 -11.43 -7.80 -14.88
C TRP A 18 -12.18 -9.06 -15.31
N PRO A 19 -12.49 -9.24 -16.60
CA PRO A 19 -13.24 -10.39 -17.06
C PRO A 19 -12.57 -11.72 -16.72
N GLY A 20 -13.34 -12.63 -16.17
CA GLY A 20 -12.88 -13.98 -15.82
C GLY A 20 -11.91 -14.04 -14.64
N ALA A 21 -11.63 -12.92 -13.97
CA ALA A 21 -10.76 -12.93 -12.81
C ALA A 21 -11.30 -13.83 -11.71
N PHE A 22 -10.43 -14.71 -11.22
CA PHE A 22 -10.71 -15.66 -10.12
C PHE A 22 -11.89 -16.62 -10.36
N SER A 23 -12.34 -16.78 -11.60
CA SER A 23 -13.48 -17.66 -11.93
C SER A 23 -13.22 -19.12 -11.55
N ALA A 24 -12.00 -19.62 -11.72
CA ALA A 24 -11.62 -20.99 -11.35
C ALA A 24 -11.64 -21.26 -9.83
N LEU A 25 -11.63 -20.21 -9.02
CA LEU A 25 -11.67 -20.30 -7.55
C LEU A 25 -13.08 -20.11 -6.97
N ASP A 26 -14.10 -19.97 -7.81
CA ASP A 26 -15.44 -19.57 -7.37
C ASP A 26 -15.37 -18.40 -6.37
N ALA A 27 -14.59 -17.38 -6.74
CA ALA A 27 -14.31 -16.28 -5.85
C ALA A 27 -15.36 -15.17 -6.02
N ARG A 28 -15.68 -14.53 -4.88
CA ARG A 28 -16.46 -13.29 -4.87
C ARG A 28 -15.68 -12.17 -4.20
N PHE A 29 -15.83 -10.97 -4.72
CA PHE A 29 -15.24 -9.79 -4.12
C PHE A 29 -16.16 -9.18 -3.06
N VAL A 30 -15.55 -8.75 -1.96
CA VAL A 30 -16.20 -7.99 -0.89
C VAL A 30 -15.52 -6.63 -0.82
N SER A 31 -16.25 -5.58 -1.19
CA SER A 31 -15.72 -4.21 -1.22
C SER A 31 -15.84 -3.56 0.16
N TYR A 32 -14.78 -2.83 0.56
CA TYR A 32 -14.77 -1.98 1.76
C TYR A 32 -13.93 -0.71 1.50
N ALA A 33 -14.05 0.29 2.38
CA ALA A 33 -13.55 1.62 2.09
C ALA A 33 -12.03 1.74 2.15
N GLU A 34 -11.38 1.16 3.17
CA GLU A 34 -9.97 1.41 3.48
C GLU A 34 -9.19 0.15 3.80
N GLY A 35 -7.93 0.09 3.32
CA GLY A 35 -7.04 -1.05 3.58
C GLY A 35 -6.77 -1.31 5.07
N ARG A 36 -6.88 -0.28 5.92
CA ARG A 36 -6.76 -0.40 7.38
C ARG A 36 -7.83 -1.32 7.99
N ASP A 37 -8.97 -1.45 7.33
CA ASP A 37 -10.07 -2.32 7.77
C ASP A 37 -9.84 -3.80 7.45
N THR A 38 -8.85 -4.15 6.64
CA THR A 38 -8.63 -5.53 6.17
C THR A 38 -8.50 -6.52 7.34
N GLY A 39 -7.76 -6.15 8.39
CA GLY A 39 -7.60 -7.00 9.58
C GLY A 39 -8.93 -7.29 10.26
N ARG A 40 -9.77 -6.28 10.42
CA ARG A 40 -11.12 -6.43 10.97
C ARG A 40 -12.00 -7.29 10.07
N GLN A 41 -11.99 -7.06 8.75
CA GLN A 41 -12.76 -7.86 7.78
C GLN A 41 -12.38 -9.35 7.83
N LEU A 42 -11.08 -9.66 7.96
CA LEU A 42 -10.60 -11.03 8.16
C LEU A 42 -11.01 -11.59 9.52
N ALA A 43 -10.91 -10.80 10.58
CA ALA A 43 -11.22 -11.19 11.94
C ALA A 43 -12.71 -11.50 12.13
N GLU A 44 -13.57 -10.75 11.46
CA GLU A 44 -15.04 -10.89 11.49
C GLU A 44 -15.57 -11.87 10.43
N ASP A 45 -14.71 -12.66 9.80
CA ASP A 45 -15.09 -13.63 8.78
C ASP A 45 -15.84 -13.05 7.55
N GLN A 46 -15.62 -11.78 7.24
CA GLN A 46 -16.23 -11.15 6.06
C GLN A 46 -15.47 -11.51 4.77
N ILE A 47 -14.14 -11.67 4.87
CA ILE A 47 -13.25 -12.03 3.78
C ILE A 47 -12.33 -13.17 4.19
N ASP A 48 -11.78 -13.87 3.21
CA ASP A 48 -10.83 -14.97 3.42
C ASP A 48 -9.38 -14.53 3.14
N VAL A 49 -9.19 -13.57 2.23
CA VAL A 49 -7.89 -12.99 1.86
C VAL A 49 -8.09 -11.54 1.45
N GLY A 50 -7.10 -10.71 1.70
CA GLY A 50 -7.11 -9.31 1.27
C GLY A 50 -5.71 -8.86 0.84
N GLY A 51 -5.64 -7.62 0.33
CA GLY A 51 -4.36 -7.00 -0.04
C GLY A 51 -4.32 -5.55 0.38
N THR A 52 -3.18 -5.11 0.93
CA THR A 52 -3.00 -3.75 1.47
C THR A 52 -1.63 -3.21 1.08
N GLY A 53 -1.28 -2.01 1.54
CA GLY A 53 0.12 -1.64 1.74
C GLY A 53 0.75 -2.48 2.84
N SER A 54 2.02 -2.21 3.15
CA SER A 54 2.82 -3.04 4.06
C SER A 54 2.46 -2.87 5.56
N THR A 55 2.01 -1.68 5.98
CA THR A 55 1.72 -1.36 7.39
C THR A 55 0.49 -2.07 8.00
N PRO A 56 -0.68 -2.19 7.33
CA PRO A 56 -1.87 -2.76 7.93
C PRO A 56 -1.72 -4.19 8.49
N PRO A 57 -1.01 -5.14 7.86
CA PRO A 57 -0.80 -6.46 8.47
C PRO A 57 0.07 -6.40 9.72
N ILE A 58 1.05 -5.47 9.80
CA ILE A 58 1.86 -5.25 11.01
C ILE A 58 0.97 -4.79 12.16
N LEU A 59 0.12 -3.77 11.92
CA LEU A 59 -0.81 -3.29 12.94
C LEU A 59 -1.83 -4.35 13.36
N SER A 60 -2.24 -5.22 12.43
CA SER A 60 -3.09 -6.37 12.75
C SER A 60 -2.40 -7.36 13.68
N GLN A 61 -1.09 -7.60 13.51
CA GLN A 61 -0.30 -8.42 14.43
C GLN A 61 -0.12 -7.77 15.80
N VAL A 62 0.08 -6.44 15.85
CA VAL A 62 0.05 -5.68 17.12
C VAL A 62 -1.27 -5.88 17.86
N ALA A 63 -2.38 -5.94 17.13
CA ALA A 63 -3.71 -6.23 17.67
C ALA A 63 -3.95 -7.72 18.02
N GLY A 64 -2.93 -8.58 17.89
CA GLY A 64 -2.98 -10.00 18.28
C GLY A 64 -3.57 -10.92 17.20
N LEU A 65 -3.69 -10.46 15.94
CA LEU A 65 -4.15 -11.31 14.85
C LEU A 65 -2.99 -12.17 14.30
N ASP A 66 -3.30 -13.41 13.98
CA ASP A 66 -2.38 -14.42 13.43
C ASP A 66 -2.18 -14.23 11.91
N VAL A 67 -1.58 -13.11 11.53
CA VAL A 67 -1.35 -12.75 10.13
C VAL A 67 -0.49 -13.79 9.41
N LEU A 68 -0.89 -14.15 8.19
CA LEU A 68 -0.14 -15.01 7.27
C LEU A 68 0.03 -14.29 5.94
N TYR A 69 1.26 -13.95 5.58
CA TYR A 69 1.59 -13.35 4.30
C TYR A 69 1.51 -14.40 3.18
N VAL A 70 0.86 -14.05 2.09
CA VAL A 70 0.54 -14.93 0.96
C VAL A 70 1.38 -14.58 -0.26
N ALA A 71 1.40 -13.30 -0.62
CA ALA A 71 2.10 -12.79 -1.79
C ALA A 71 2.44 -11.29 -1.62
N ALA A 72 3.28 -10.79 -2.51
CA ALA A 72 3.54 -9.37 -2.64
C ALA A 72 3.62 -8.95 -4.12
N SER A 73 3.34 -7.67 -4.40
CA SER A 73 3.60 -7.09 -5.70
C SER A 73 5.09 -6.81 -5.88
N ALA A 74 5.54 -6.58 -7.12
CA ALA A 74 6.81 -5.94 -7.39
C ALA A 74 6.99 -4.64 -6.59
N PRO A 75 8.23 -4.22 -6.28
CA PRO A 75 8.50 -2.96 -5.59
C PRO A 75 8.14 -1.75 -6.46
N ARG A 76 7.73 -0.65 -5.82
CA ARG A 76 7.29 0.57 -6.49
C ARG A 76 7.92 1.81 -5.84
N PRO A 77 9.26 1.92 -5.79
CA PRO A 77 9.93 3.00 -5.06
C PRO A 77 9.59 4.40 -5.59
N ALA A 78 9.26 4.53 -6.88
CA ALA A 78 8.85 5.81 -7.47
C ALA A 78 7.36 6.17 -7.21
N ASN A 79 6.57 5.28 -6.62
CA ASN A 79 5.11 5.45 -6.46
C ASN A 79 4.72 6.38 -5.31
N GLY A 80 5.64 6.81 -4.49
CA GLY A 80 5.38 7.62 -3.31
C GLY A 80 6.46 8.64 -3.03
N GLY A 81 6.13 9.63 -2.20
CA GLY A 81 7.06 10.64 -1.74
C GLY A 81 6.39 11.68 -0.86
N ILE A 82 7.20 12.60 -0.35
CA ILE A 82 6.72 13.74 0.43
C ILE A 82 6.70 14.97 -0.47
N LEU A 83 5.53 15.58 -0.60
CA LEU A 83 5.30 16.82 -1.34
C LEU A 83 5.26 18.01 -0.39
N VAL A 84 5.77 19.14 -0.87
CA VAL A 84 5.59 20.46 -0.27
C VAL A 84 5.00 21.41 -1.30
N ALA A 85 4.35 22.48 -0.87
CA ALA A 85 3.82 23.47 -1.81
C ALA A 85 4.93 24.03 -2.70
N LYS A 86 4.62 24.39 -3.95
CA LYS A 86 5.60 24.84 -4.96
C LYS A 86 6.52 25.93 -4.46
N ARG A 87 6.00 26.87 -3.65
CA ARG A 87 6.73 28.03 -3.11
C ARG A 87 7.07 27.86 -1.62
N SER A 88 7.04 26.64 -1.09
CA SER A 88 7.40 26.36 0.31
C SER A 88 8.87 26.71 0.57
N ALA A 89 9.17 27.23 1.74
CA ALA A 89 10.52 27.43 2.24
C ALA A 89 11.20 26.13 2.71
N ILE A 90 10.45 25.02 2.83
CA ILE A 90 10.98 23.71 3.21
C ILE A 90 11.79 23.14 2.05
N ASN A 91 13.10 22.97 2.20
CA ASN A 91 14.00 22.51 1.15
C ASN A 91 14.70 21.19 1.48
N SER A 92 14.64 20.76 2.74
CA SER A 92 15.21 19.49 3.24
C SER A 92 14.24 18.80 4.17
N VAL A 93 14.50 17.54 4.47
CA VAL A 93 13.74 16.77 5.47
C VAL A 93 13.89 17.36 6.87
N LYS A 94 15.05 17.95 7.19
CA LYS A 94 15.28 18.62 8.49
C LYS A 94 14.31 19.79 8.72
N ASP A 95 13.88 20.45 7.65
CA ASP A 95 12.92 21.56 7.74
C ASP A 95 11.51 21.08 8.11
N LEU A 96 11.26 19.77 8.13
CA LEU A 96 9.98 19.18 8.54
C LEU A 96 9.79 19.21 10.07
N ALA A 97 10.83 19.43 10.86
CA ALA A 97 10.72 19.52 12.32
C ALA A 97 9.68 20.60 12.71
N GLY A 98 8.72 20.23 13.56
CA GLY A 98 7.60 21.07 14.01
C GLY A 98 6.54 21.38 12.94
N LYS A 99 6.59 20.74 11.75
CA LYS A 99 5.66 21.00 10.65
C LYS A 99 4.44 20.08 10.67
N LYS A 100 3.35 20.57 10.06
CA LYS A 100 2.11 19.81 9.85
C LYS A 100 2.21 18.98 8.59
N ILE A 101 2.15 17.66 8.73
CA ILE A 101 2.28 16.73 7.61
C ILE A 101 0.99 15.95 7.45
N ALA A 102 0.30 16.15 6.31
CA ALA A 102 -0.87 15.36 5.97
C ALA A 102 -0.48 13.95 5.51
N LEU A 103 -1.18 12.95 6.01
CA LEU A 103 -0.98 11.54 5.63
C LEU A 103 -2.22 10.72 5.95
N LEU A 104 -2.30 9.52 5.39
CA LEU A 104 -3.21 8.47 5.86
C LEU A 104 -2.47 7.67 6.93
N ASP A 105 -2.71 7.97 8.19
CA ASP A 105 -1.99 7.36 9.32
C ASP A 105 -2.36 5.86 9.48
N GLY A 106 -1.44 5.06 10.05
CA GLY A 106 -1.62 3.60 10.13
C GLY A 106 -1.58 2.90 8.77
N SER A 107 -1.01 3.53 7.75
CA SER A 107 -0.76 2.99 6.43
C SER A 107 0.72 3.09 6.05
N PHE A 108 1.08 2.64 4.85
CA PHE A 108 2.42 2.83 4.29
C PHE A 108 2.92 4.29 4.36
N HIS A 109 2.02 5.27 4.40
CA HIS A 109 2.40 6.68 4.56
C HIS A 109 3.13 6.94 5.88
N THR A 110 2.72 6.29 6.96
CA THR A 110 3.38 6.40 8.28
C THR A 110 4.80 5.84 8.21
N TYR A 111 4.98 4.66 7.61
CA TYR A 111 6.30 4.05 7.42
C TYR A 111 7.22 4.92 6.55
N LEU A 112 6.71 5.39 5.40
CA LEU A 112 7.48 6.29 4.53
C LEU A 112 7.95 7.54 5.29
N LEU A 113 7.06 8.17 6.04
CA LEU A 113 7.41 9.35 6.83
C LEU A 113 8.46 9.01 7.90
N ALA A 114 8.27 7.90 8.64
CA ALA A 114 9.20 7.46 9.68
C ALA A 114 10.62 7.26 9.12
N ARG A 115 10.75 6.52 8.00
CA ARG A 115 12.05 6.25 7.36
C ARG A 115 12.74 7.53 6.88
N VAL A 116 12.00 8.41 6.23
CA VAL A 116 12.55 9.67 5.73
C VAL A 116 13.03 10.56 6.88
N LEU A 117 12.31 10.60 8.00
CA LEU A 117 12.71 11.36 9.18
C LEU A 117 13.93 10.73 9.86
N GLU A 118 13.97 9.39 9.97
CA GLU A 118 15.07 8.65 10.60
C GLU A 118 16.42 8.90 9.90
N ASP A 119 16.43 8.95 8.57
CA ASP A 119 17.62 9.22 7.76
C ASP A 119 18.26 10.58 8.07
N GLU A 120 17.49 11.52 8.64
CA GLU A 120 17.95 12.86 9.04
C GLU A 120 18.02 13.05 10.57
N GLY A 121 17.90 11.98 11.33
CA GLY A 121 17.97 11.99 12.81
C GLY A 121 16.73 12.56 13.49
N LEU A 122 15.61 12.63 12.77
CA LEU A 122 14.29 13.01 13.29
C LEU A 122 13.43 11.79 13.56
N SER A 123 12.32 12.00 14.25
CA SER A 123 11.32 10.98 14.54
C SER A 123 9.91 11.45 14.23
N LEU A 124 8.94 10.54 14.26
CA LEU A 124 7.51 10.90 14.11
C LEU A 124 7.02 11.87 15.20
N LYS A 125 7.72 11.97 16.34
CA LYS A 125 7.39 12.92 17.43
C LYS A 125 7.84 14.34 17.14
N ASP A 126 8.74 14.53 16.18
CA ASP A 126 9.26 15.84 15.78
C ASP A 126 8.36 16.55 14.76
N VAL A 127 7.25 15.94 14.34
CA VAL A 127 6.30 16.49 13.38
C VAL A 127 4.86 16.38 13.89
N GLU A 128 3.98 17.25 13.40
CA GLU A 128 2.54 17.16 13.65
C GLU A 128 1.89 16.34 12.52
N ARG A 129 1.47 15.10 12.80
CA ARG A 129 0.74 14.26 11.83
C ARG A 129 -0.70 14.70 11.76
N VAL A 130 -1.20 14.98 10.55
CA VAL A 130 -2.58 15.39 10.28
C VAL A 130 -3.25 14.31 9.45
N GLU A 131 -4.08 13.49 10.11
CA GLU A 131 -4.83 12.42 9.45
C GLU A 131 -5.80 12.96 8.41
N ARG A 132 -5.59 12.60 7.15
CA ARG A 132 -6.46 12.98 6.03
C ARG A 132 -6.39 11.95 4.90
N ALA A 133 -7.55 11.74 4.24
CA ALA A 133 -7.61 11.01 2.99
C ALA A 133 -6.82 11.73 1.87
N PRO A 134 -6.38 11.03 0.80
CA PRO A 134 -5.45 11.59 -0.19
C PRO A 134 -5.90 12.89 -0.87
N VAL A 135 -7.17 12.99 -1.32
CA VAL A 135 -7.67 14.19 -1.99
C VAL A 135 -7.76 15.37 -1.02
N PRO A 136 -8.38 15.26 0.18
CA PRO A 136 -8.32 16.29 1.20
C PRO A 136 -6.90 16.70 1.64
N SER A 137 -5.93 15.76 1.61
CA SER A 137 -4.52 16.07 1.90
C SER A 137 -3.91 16.97 0.84
N ARG A 138 -4.11 16.65 -0.44
CA ARG A 138 -3.70 17.49 -1.57
C ARG A 138 -4.27 18.90 -1.43
N ASP A 139 -5.57 18.98 -1.22
CA ASP A 139 -6.29 20.27 -1.14
C ASP A 139 -5.81 21.10 0.07
N ALA A 140 -5.50 20.45 1.20
CA ALA A 140 -4.94 21.11 2.37
C ALA A 140 -3.52 21.64 2.13
N LEU A 141 -2.67 20.88 1.40
CA LEU A 141 -1.35 21.33 1.01
C LEU A 141 -1.41 22.56 0.09
N ILE A 142 -2.24 22.52 -0.95
CA ILE A 142 -2.42 23.63 -1.90
C ILE A 142 -2.97 24.88 -1.18
N ALA A 143 -3.87 24.70 -0.22
CA ALA A 143 -4.44 25.80 0.58
C ALA A 143 -3.52 26.28 1.72
N GLY A 144 -2.32 25.71 1.90
CA GLY A 144 -1.40 26.07 2.98
C GLY A 144 -1.88 25.72 4.39
N LYS A 145 -2.80 24.78 4.52
CA LYS A 145 -3.33 24.30 5.82
C LYS A 145 -2.43 23.23 6.45
N VAL A 146 -1.57 22.63 5.66
CA VAL A 146 -0.48 21.73 6.07
C VAL A 146 0.79 22.12 5.31
N ASP A 147 1.94 21.80 5.89
CA ASP A 147 3.24 22.18 5.35
C ASP A 147 3.78 21.17 4.33
N ALA A 148 3.44 19.88 4.52
CA ALA A 148 3.83 18.78 3.66
C ALA A 148 2.71 17.73 3.56
N TRP A 149 2.83 16.84 2.57
CA TRP A 149 1.90 15.74 2.36
C TRP A 149 2.66 14.48 1.90
N VAL A 150 2.41 13.36 2.58
CA VAL A 150 2.86 12.04 2.13
C VAL A 150 1.91 11.57 1.04
N ALA A 151 2.39 11.61 -0.19
CA ALA A 151 1.59 11.41 -1.40
C ALA A 151 1.96 10.12 -2.14
N MET A 152 0.95 9.50 -2.76
CA MET A 152 1.12 8.33 -3.64
C MET A 152 0.61 8.62 -5.04
N ALA A 153 1.15 7.92 -6.03
CA ALA A 153 0.62 7.95 -7.39
C ALA A 153 -0.84 7.41 -7.43
N PRO A 154 -1.69 7.92 -8.31
CA PRO A 154 -1.39 8.90 -9.36
C PRO A 154 -1.41 10.36 -8.90
N LEU A 155 -2.00 10.66 -7.70
CA LEU A 155 -2.18 12.04 -7.22
C LEU A 155 -0.85 12.77 -6.99
N LEU A 156 0.21 12.05 -6.59
CA LEU A 156 1.55 12.63 -6.46
C LEU A 156 2.00 13.28 -7.77
N GLY A 157 2.02 12.52 -8.85
CA GLY A 157 2.45 13.01 -10.16
C GLY A 157 1.52 14.09 -10.73
N GLN A 158 0.21 13.91 -10.56
CA GLN A 158 -0.78 14.90 -10.99
C GLN A 158 -0.58 16.24 -10.29
N THR A 159 -0.43 16.25 -8.96
CA THR A 159 -0.26 17.49 -8.17
C THR A 159 1.01 18.26 -8.55
N ILE A 160 2.09 17.53 -8.89
CA ILE A 160 3.33 18.14 -9.40
C ILE A 160 3.11 18.73 -10.79
N ALA A 161 2.45 17.99 -11.68
CA ALA A 161 2.19 18.44 -13.05
C ALA A 161 1.28 19.67 -13.09
N ASP A 162 0.30 19.75 -12.21
CA ASP A 162 -0.60 20.91 -12.05
C ASP A 162 0.13 22.15 -11.46
N GLY A 163 1.41 22.01 -11.08
CA GLY A 163 2.23 23.12 -10.58
C GLY A 163 1.94 23.57 -9.16
N GLY A 164 1.07 22.86 -8.42
CA GLY A 164 0.70 23.22 -7.05
C GLY A 164 1.73 22.80 -6.01
N ALA A 165 2.53 21.76 -6.30
CA ALA A 165 3.51 21.20 -5.38
C ALA A 165 4.83 20.84 -6.07
N ARG A 166 5.83 20.52 -5.26
CA ARG A 166 7.09 19.89 -5.69
C ARG A 166 7.44 18.74 -4.78
N LEU A 167 8.17 17.79 -5.33
CA LEU A 167 8.71 16.69 -4.56
C LEU A 167 9.83 17.20 -3.63
N LEU A 168 9.72 16.91 -2.34
CA LEU A 168 10.78 17.13 -1.36
C LEU A 168 11.71 15.93 -1.34
N VAL A 169 11.13 14.74 -1.17
CA VAL A 169 11.88 13.47 -1.15
C VAL A 169 11.01 12.35 -1.72
N PRO A 170 11.57 11.49 -2.60
CA PRO A 170 10.88 10.29 -3.09
C PRO A 170 10.85 9.20 -2.03
N CYS A 171 10.04 8.17 -2.24
CA CYS A 171 10.03 6.94 -1.44
C CYS A 171 11.43 6.28 -1.40
N GLY A 172 12.17 6.36 -2.49
CA GLY A 172 13.57 5.90 -2.59
C GLY A 172 13.73 4.41 -2.87
N ALA A 173 14.98 4.02 -3.14
CA ALA A 173 15.32 2.64 -3.50
C ALA A 173 15.31 1.68 -2.29
N THR A 174 15.47 2.22 -1.08
CA THR A 174 15.54 1.43 0.17
C THR A 174 14.17 1.08 0.75
N ILE A 175 13.10 1.72 0.26
CA ILE A 175 11.72 1.45 0.68
C ILE A 175 11.00 0.82 -0.52
N PRO A 176 10.73 -0.50 -0.52
CA PRO A 176 10.20 -1.19 -1.70
C PRO A 176 8.76 -0.76 -2.06
N ASN A 177 7.97 -0.28 -1.10
CA ASN A 177 6.58 0.14 -1.32
C ASN A 177 5.78 -0.90 -2.11
N ARG A 178 5.56 -2.06 -1.51
CA ARG A 178 4.78 -3.15 -2.11
C ARG A 178 3.32 -3.09 -1.68
N SER A 179 2.44 -3.67 -2.50
CA SER A 179 1.20 -4.25 -1.99
C SER A 179 1.53 -5.63 -1.44
N VAL A 180 1.04 -5.96 -0.25
CA VAL A 180 1.13 -7.29 0.33
C VAL A 180 -0.26 -7.92 0.39
N PHE A 181 -0.34 -9.21 0.08
CA PHE A 181 -1.58 -10.00 0.14
C PHE A 181 -1.45 -10.95 1.31
N TRP A 182 -2.51 -11.03 2.13
CA TRP A 182 -2.43 -11.73 3.39
C TRP A 182 -3.80 -12.22 3.88
N THR A 183 -3.75 -13.17 4.78
CA THR A 183 -4.89 -13.79 5.44
C THR A 183 -4.59 -13.98 6.93
N LEU A 184 -5.44 -14.66 7.67
CA LEU A 184 -5.15 -15.12 9.03
C LEU A 184 -4.93 -16.64 9.03
N GLY A 185 -3.96 -17.11 9.82
CA GLY A 185 -3.63 -18.53 9.95
C GLY A 185 -4.82 -19.36 10.38
N ARG A 186 -5.66 -18.82 11.29
CA ARG A 186 -6.92 -19.46 11.73
C ARG A 186 -7.95 -19.69 10.63
N ARG A 187 -7.82 -19.00 9.47
CA ARG A 187 -8.70 -19.25 8.31
C ARG A 187 -8.45 -20.61 7.67
N LYS A 188 -7.28 -21.22 7.92
CA LYS A 188 -6.91 -22.57 7.46
C LYS A 188 -7.18 -22.79 5.97
N LEU A 189 -6.88 -21.76 5.15
CA LEU A 189 -6.98 -21.90 3.70
C LEU A 189 -6.04 -23.01 3.24
N ALA A 190 -6.55 -23.90 2.38
CA ALA A 190 -5.74 -24.98 1.83
C ALA A 190 -4.55 -24.41 1.03
N PRO A 191 -3.35 -24.99 1.13
CA PRO A 191 -2.18 -24.53 0.38
C PRO A 191 -2.45 -24.35 -1.11
N GLU A 192 -3.18 -25.29 -1.72
CA GLU A 192 -3.53 -25.27 -3.15
C GLU A 192 -4.44 -24.06 -3.49
N THR A 193 -5.33 -23.69 -2.57
CA THR A 193 -6.19 -22.52 -2.74
C THR A 193 -5.37 -21.22 -2.71
N ILE A 194 -4.38 -21.15 -1.82
CA ILE A 194 -3.47 -20.02 -1.75
C ILE A 194 -2.59 -19.94 -3.02
N ASP A 195 -2.05 -21.08 -3.48
CA ASP A 195 -1.23 -21.14 -4.70
C ASP A 195 -2.03 -20.72 -5.94
N ALA A 196 -3.27 -21.18 -6.05
CA ALA A 196 -4.17 -20.79 -7.12
C ALA A 196 -4.51 -19.29 -7.05
N PHE A 197 -4.70 -18.71 -5.85
CA PHE A 197 -4.91 -17.29 -5.66
C PHE A 197 -3.69 -16.46 -6.14
N VAL A 198 -2.47 -16.87 -5.77
CA VAL A 198 -1.22 -16.19 -6.17
C VAL A 198 -1.01 -16.29 -7.68
N THR A 199 -1.23 -17.47 -8.25
CA THR A 199 -1.14 -17.72 -9.70
C THR A 199 -2.10 -16.80 -10.47
N GLU A 200 -3.32 -16.70 -10.00
CA GLU A 200 -4.36 -15.89 -10.64
C GLU A 200 -4.05 -14.39 -10.53
N LEU A 201 -3.56 -13.92 -9.38
CA LEU A 201 -3.07 -12.55 -9.25
C LEU A 201 -1.96 -12.24 -10.26
N GLY A 202 -1.01 -13.16 -10.44
CA GLY A 202 0.07 -13.02 -11.42
C GLY A 202 -0.45 -12.97 -12.85
N ARG A 203 -1.41 -13.84 -13.21
CA ARG A 203 -2.06 -13.85 -14.52
C ARG A 203 -2.75 -12.51 -14.80
N ILE A 204 -3.55 -12.02 -13.86
CA ILE A 204 -4.24 -10.72 -13.98
C ILE A 204 -3.23 -9.58 -14.10
N GLY A 205 -2.15 -9.61 -13.31
CA GLY A 205 -1.07 -8.62 -13.42
C GLY A 205 -0.46 -8.58 -14.82
N ALA A 206 -0.19 -9.74 -15.42
CA ALA A 206 0.32 -9.83 -16.80
C ALA A 206 -0.68 -9.29 -17.83
N GLU A 207 -1.97 -9.57 -17.68
CA GLU A 207 -3.00 -9.03 -18.56
C GLU A 207 -3.18 -7.51 -18.43
N ILE A 208 -3.09 -6.96 -17.21
CA ILE A 208 -3.09 -5.51 -16.95
C ILE A 208 -1.90 -4.84 -17.65
N ALA A 209 -0.70 -5.45 -17.54
CA ALA A 209 0.49 -4.94 -18.20
C ALA A 209 0.38 -4.98 -19.74
N ALA A 210 -0.29 -5.99 -20.29
CA ALA A 210 -0.53 -6.14 -21.72
C ALA A 210 -1.60 -5.18 -22.26
N ASP A 211 -2.62 -4.83 -21.46
CA ASP A 211 -3.70 -3.90 -21.83
C ASP A 211 -3.87 -2.77 -20.80
N PRO A 212 -2.89 -1.84 -20.72
CA PRO A 212 -2.95 -0.73 -19.78
C PRO A 212 -4.06 0.28 -20.09
N ASP A 213 -4.55 0.32 -21.33
CA ASP A 213 -5.64 1.20 -21.73
C ASP A 213 -6.96 0.75 -21.13
N ARG A 214 -7.24 -0.55 -21.16
CA ARG A 214 -8.39 -1.14 -20.49
C ARG A 214 -8.35 -0.93 -18.99
N ALA A 215 -7.19 -1.19 -18.36
CA ALA A 215 -7.02 -0.95 -16.93
C ALA A 215 -7.27 0.52 -16.55
N ALA A 216 -6.75 1.46 -17.34
CA ALA A 216 -6.98 2.88 -17.13
C ALA A 216 -8.46 3.28 -17.27
N GLN A 217 -9.17 2.71 -18.24
CA GLN A 217 -10.60 2.94 -18.43
C GLN A 217 -11.42 2.43 -17.24
N ILE A 218 -11.11 1.25 -16.72
CA ILE A 218 -11.75 0.70 -15.53
C ILE A 218 -11.54 1.66 -14.35
N LEU A 219 -10.29 2.03 -14.05
CA LEU A 219 -9.97 2.90 -12.92
C LEU A 219 -10.61 4.29 -13.02
N ALA A 220 -10.62 4.89 -14.22
CA ALA A 220 -11.28 6.17 -14.45
C ALA A 220 -12.81 6.06 -14.29
N GLY A 221 -13.42 4.95 -14.74
CA GLY A 221 -14.84 4.66 -14.56
C GLY A 221 -15.26 4.55 -13.08
N LEU A 222 -14.35 4.11 -12.21
CA LEU A 222 -14.55 4.06 -10.76
C LEU A 222 -14.47 5.45 -10.08
N LYS A 223 -14.07 6.48 -10.80
CA LYS A 223 -13.96 7.89 -10.33
C LYS A 223 -13.07 8.05 -9.10
N LEU A 224 -12.07 7.20 -8.94
CA LEU A 224 -11.14 7.21 -7.80
C LEU A 224 -10.32 8.51 -7.80
N GLY A 225 -10.49 9.32 -6.75
CA GLY A 225 -9.76 10.57 -6.57
C GLY A 225 -9.98 11.65 -7.63
N GLY A 226 -10.97 11.49 -8.53
CA GLY A 226 -11.22 12.42 -9.63
C GLY A 226 -10.12 12.39 -10.71
N VAL A 227 -9.36 11.29 -10.80
CA VAL A 227 -8.24 11.13 -11.73
C VAL A 227 -8.76 10.75 -13.10
N ASP A 228 -8.28 11.45 -14.14
CA ASP A 228 -8.65 11.20 -15.53
C ASP A 228 -7.99 9.94 -16.12
N VAL A 229 -8.51 9.46 -17.25
CA VAL A 229 -8.04 8.23 -17.92
C VAL A 229 -6.58 8.33 -18.38
N GLY A 230 -6.11 9.52 -18.80
CA GLY A 230 -4.73 9.73 -19.26
C GLY A 230 -3.74 9.58 -18.12
N THR A 231 -4.06 10.18 -16.97
CA THR A 231 -3.28 10.06 -15.74
C THR A 231 -3.25 8.60 -15.23
N TRP A 232 -4.39 7.90 -15.26
CA TRP A 232 -4.44 6.48 -14.93
C TRP A 232 -3.61 5.63 -15.89
N ARG A 233 -3.70 5.88 -17.21
CA ARG A 233 -2.90 5.18 -18.22
C ARG A 233 -1.39 5.28 -17.93
N LYS A 234 -0.92 6.49 -17.59
CA LYS A 234 0.47 6.71 -17.21
C LYS A 234 0.84 5.89 -15.96
N ALA A 235 0.05 6.00 -14.90
CA ALA A 235 0.28 5.29 -13.65
C ALA A 235 0.29 3.76 -13.82
N VAL A 236 -0.59 3.22 -14.69
CA VAL A 236 -0.64 1.78 -15.00
C VAL A 236 0.60 1.34 -15.77
N LYS A 237 1.05 2.11 -16.77
CA LYS A 237 2.23 1.80 -17.59
C LYS A 237 3.55 1.87 -16.82
N GLU A 238 3.65 2.76 -15.82
CA GLU A 238 4.84 2.94 -15.00
C GLU A 238 4.98 1.89 -13.88
N ARG A 239 3.96 1.06 -13.69
CA ARG A 239 3.93 0.06 -12.62
C ARG A 239 4.31 -1.33 -13.14
N ASP A 240 5.20 -2.00 -12.42
CA ASP A 240 5.40 -3.45 -12.55
C ASP A 240 4.24 -4.17 -11.83
N TRP A 241 3.48 -4.96 -12.60
CA TRP A 241 2.29 -5.69 -12.13
C TRP A 241 2.61 -7.12 -11.71
N SER A 242 3.87 -7.53 -11.71
CA SER A 242 4.25 -8.87 -11.28
C SER A 242 3.95 -9.11 -9.81
N ILE A 243 3.63 -10.37 -9.51
CA ILE A 243 3.32 -10.87 -8.18
C ILE A 243 4.34 -11.96 -7.84
N VAL A 244 4.85 -11.93 -6.63
CA VAL A 244 5.72 -12.95 -6.07
C VAL A 244 5.07 -13.58 -4.84
N PRO A 245 5.21 -14.90 -4.62
CA PRO A 245 4.84 -15.52 -3.35
C PRO A 245 5.56 -14.83 -2.19
N ALA A 246 4.93 -14.78 -1.02
CA ALA A 246 5.59 -14.29 0.17
C ALA A 246 6.72 -15.24 0.57
N ASP A 247 7.93 -14.74 0.57
CA ASP A 247 9.16 -15.44 0.90
C ASP A 247 9.92 -14.75 2.05
N LYS A 248 11.13 -15.25 2.34
CA LYS A 248 11.98 -14.65 3.38
C LYS A 248 12.34 -13.20 3.10
N THR A 249 12.43 -12.78 1.85
CA THR A 249 12.71 -11.39 1.46
C THR A 249 11.54 -10.49 1.86
N ILE A 250 10.33 -10.90 1.53
CA ILE A 250 9.11 -10.15 1.89
C ILE A 250 8.96 -10.05 3.42
N ILE A 251 9.23 -11.15 4.14
CA ILE A 251 9.19 -11.13 5.61
C ILE A 251 10.27 -10.21 6.20
N ALA A 252 11.47 -10.19 5.64
CA ALA A 252 12.54 -9.29 6.08
C ALA A 252 12.18 -7.81 5.83
N GLU A 253 11.58 -7.48 4.67
CA GLU A 253 11.07 -6.14 4.39
C GLU A 253 9.99 -5.72 5.40
N GLN A 254 9.06 -6.62 5.75
CA GLN A 254 8.01 -6.37 6.74
C GLN A 254 8.60 -6.23 8.17
N GLN A 255 9.64 -7.00 8.50
CA GLN A 255 10.34 -6.90 9.78
C GLN A 255 11.05 -5.55 9.92
N ASP A 256 11.74 -5.08 8.86
CA ASP A 256 12.39 -3.75 8.87
C ASP A 256 11.35 -2.63 9.09
N GLU A 257 10.19 -2.72 8.43
CA GLU A 257 9.10 -1.78 8.67
C GLU A 257 8.59 -1.83 10.12
N ALA A 258 8.33 -3.02 10.65
CA ALA A 258 7.87 -3.20 12.03
C ALA A 258 8.89 -2.65 13.04
N ASP A 259 10.19 -2.95 12.85
CA ASP A 259 11.26 -2.43 13.69
C ASP A 259 11.38 -0.89 13.61
N THR A 260 11.18 -0.31 12.42
CA THR A 260 11.14 1.15 12.24
C THR A 260 9.97 1.76 13.00
N LEU A 261 8.76 1.25 12.82
CA LEU A 261 7.58 1.76 13.54
C LEU A 261 7.74 1.64 15.06
N PHE A 262 8.39 0.56 15.54
CA PHE A 262 8.70 0.40 16.97
C PHE A 262 9.71 1.44 17.45
N ARG A 263 10.81 1.66 16.71
CA ARG A 263 11.81 2.70 17.07
C ARG A 263 11.20 4.10 17.16
N HIS A 264 10.24 4.39 16.31
CA HIS A 264 9.50 5.67 16.32
C HIS A 264 8.37 5.72 17.36
N GLY A 265 8.11 4.62 18.09
CA GLY A 265 7.06 4.52 19.10
C GLY A 265 5.65 4.52 18.54
N ASP A 266 5.50 4.19 17.24
CA ASP A 266 4.20 4.10 16.55
C ASP A 266 3.50 2.77 16.86
N ILE A 267 4.27 1.72 17.16
CA ILE A 267 3.76 0.47 17.74
C ILE A 267 4.35 0.25 19.14
N PRO A 268 3.55 -0.31 20.09
CA PRO A 268 3.92 -0.36 21.51
C PRO A 268 4.92 -1.47 21.85
N GLN A 269 5.11 -2.45 20.97
CA GLN A 269 5.97 -3.60 21.20
C GLN A 269 6.69 -4.03 19.93
N ARG A 270 7.87 -4.61 20.09
CA ARG A 270 8.59 -5.23 18.99
C ARG A 270 7.87 -6.50 18.53
N LEU A 271 7.79 -6.70 17.23
CA LEU A 271 7.20 -7.90 16.63
C LEU A 271 8.30 -8.80 16.07
N GLU A 272 8.03 -10.11 16.05
CA GLU A 272 8.83 -11.13 15.37
C GLU A 272 7.98 -11.76 14.27
N LEU A 273 8.27 -11.41 13.00
CA LEU A 273 7.41 -11.74 11.87
C LEU A 273 7.77 -13.07 11.18
N SER A 274 8.81 -13.76 11.63
CA SER A 274 9.25 -15.03 11.03
C SER A 274 8.16 -16.11 10.97
N ALA A 275 7.27 -16.16 11.96
CA ALA A 275 6.14 -17.08 12.00
C ALA A 275 4.98 -16.71 11.05
N ALA A 276 4.95 -15.47 10.53
CA ALA A 276 3.93 -15.01 9.59
C ALA A 276 4.19 -15.47 8.14
N MET A 277 5.28 -16.18 7.91
CA MET A 277 5.60 -16.76 6.61
C MET A 277 4.86 -18.09 6.43
N ARG A 278 4.25 -18.25 5.26
CA ARG A 278 3.65 -19.50 4.84
C ARG A 278 4.73 -20.59 4.72
N SER A 279 4.46 -21.81 5.22
CA SER A 279 5.26 -22.99 4.88
C SER A 279 5.11 -23.30 3.39
N PRO A 280 6.19 -23.61 2.64
CA PRO A 280 6.08 -24.05 1.26
C PRO A 280 5.17 -25.27 1.14
N SER A 281 4.33 -25.34 0.08
CA SER A 281 3.63 -26.58 -0.24
C SER A 281 4.62 -27.66 -0.61
N ALA A 282 4.40 -28.90 -0.18
CA ALA A 282 5.26 -30.05 -0.44
C ALA A 282 5.41 -30.43 -1.93
N SER A 283 4.73 -29.71 -2.84
CA SER A 283 4.70 -29.98 -4.29
C SER A 283 5.72 -29.17 -5.10
N ALA A 284 6.61 -28.40 -4.48
CA ALA A 284 7.59 -27.55 -5.16
C ALA A 284 9.05 -28.06 -4.98
N ALA A 285 9.22 -29.38 -4.83
CA ALA A 285 10.54 -30.05 -4.79
C ALA A 285 10.72 -30.98 -5.98
#